data_c08ca2f6df092f9e451c2b4e178bd1d6
#
_entry.id   c08ca2f6df092f9e451c2b4e178bd1d6
#
_cell.length_a   1.000
_cell.length_b   1.000
_cell.length_c   1.000
_cell.angle_alpha   90.00
_cell.angle_beta   90.00
_cell.angle_gamma   90.00
#
_symmetry.space_group_name_H-M   'P 1'
#
loop_
_entity.id
_entity.type
_entity.pdbx_description
1 polymer ?
#
loop_
_entity_poly.entity_id
_entity_poly.type
_entity_poly.pdbx_seq_one_letter_code
_entity_poly.pdbx_strand_id
1 'polypeptide(L)'
;MDGPVGSPVPRGVALVTGANRGIGLEVCRQLAGRGMTVLLGSRDAGKGQRVVAALGVGQNAVLPCQLDVTDPDSIERAQARVAADFGRLDVLVNNAAILYDTWQHAVDADLAQVREALETNLFGAWSMVRTFLPLLRRSRHARVVNVSSEAGSLATMGGGTPAYSLSKAALNALTRMLAAELRSERILVNAVCPGWVATDMGGKGGRPVAEGAASVVWAATLPDDGPTGGFFRDGRPLAW
;
A
#
# COMPACT_ATOMS: atom_id res chain seq x y z
N MET A 1 42.74 -9.12 -13.09
CA MET A 1 41.50 -9.60 -13.75
C MET A 1 40.38 -9.46 -12.74
N ASP A 2 39.76 -8.28 -12.73
CA ASP A 2 38.62 -8.00 -11.83
C ASP A 2 37.38 -8.57 -12.49
N GLY A 3 36.83 -9.63 -11.89
CA GLY A 3 35.56 -10.20 -12.28
C GLY A 3 34.42 -9.18 -12.09
N PRO A 4 33.28 -9.31 -12.80
CA PRO A 4 32.18 -8.37 -12.70
C PRO A 4 31.69 -8.34 -11.24
N VAL A 5 31.76 -7.16 -10.64
CA VAL A 5 31.16 -6.89 -9.33
C VAL A 5 29.66 -7.12 -9.49
N GLY A 6 29.20 -8.27 -8.98
CA GLY A 6 27.77 -8.62 -9.00
C GLY A 6 26.97 -7.48 -8.34
N SER A 7 25.93 -7.03 -8.98
CA SER A 7 25.00 -6.05 -8.42
C SER A 7 24.60 -6.53 -7.01
N PRO A 8 24.63 -5.66 -5.99
CA PRO A 8 24.29 -6.07 -4.63
C PRO A 8 22.86 -6.63 -4.64
N VAL A 9 22.67 -7.84 -4.06
CA VAL A 9 21.37 -8.48 -3.92
C VAL A 9 20.47 -7.49 -3.16
N PRO A 10 19.29 -7.10 -3.71
CA PRO A 10 18.42 -6.14 -3.04
C PRO A 10 18.03 -6.65 -1.65
N ARG A 11 18.07 -5.78 -0.64
CA ARG A 11 17.66 -6.12 0.74
C ARG A 11 16.19 -6.55 0.86
N GLY A 12 15.41 -6.36 -0.21
CA GLY A 12 14.01 -6.78 -0.34
C GLY A 12 13.37 -6.23 -1.60
N VAL A 13 12.25 -6.81 -1.98
CA VAL A 13 11.42 -6.38 -3.10
C VAL A 13 10.08 -5.88 -2.56
N ALA A 14 9.73 -4.64 -2.88
CA ALA A 14 8.47 -4.03 -2.47
C ALA A 14 7.60 -3.68 -3.69
N LEU A 15 6.29 -3.78 -3.54
CA LEU A 15 5.30 -3.28 -4.49
C LEU A 15 4.37 -2.31 -3.77
N VAL A 16 4.23 -1.10 -4.30
CA VAL A 16 3.34 -0.06 -3.75
C VAL A 16 2.28 0.29 -4.77
N THR A 17 1.01 0.08 -4.46
CA THR A 17 -0.10 0.38 -5.39
C THR A 17 -0.46 1.87 -5.35
N GLY A 18 -0.91 2.45 -6.49
CA GLY A 18 -1.31 3.86 -6.57
C GLY A 18 -0.18 4.84 -6.25
N ALA A 19 1.05 4.50 -6.62
CA ALA A 19 2.27 5.17 -6.16
C ALA A 19 2.81 6.26 -7.09
N ASN A 20 2.05 6.71 -8.09
CA ASN A 20 2.48 7.75 -9.02
C ASN A 20 2.40 9.18 -8.46
N ARG A 21 2.00 9.37 -7.20
CA ARG A 21 1.92 10.65 -6.47
C ARG A 21 1.74 10.45 -4.97
N GLY A 22 1.79 11.55 -4.23
CA GLY A 22 1.41 11.61 -2.81
C GLY A 22 2.15 10.62 -1.92
N ILE A 23 1.42 10.01 -0.99
CA ILE A 23 1.98 9.08 0.02
C ILE A 23 2.65 7.89 -0.65
N GLY A 24 2.02 7.27 -1.66
CA GLY A 24 2.57 6.08 -2.33
C GLY A 24 3.92 6.35 -2.99
N LEU A 25 4.07 7.51 -3.65
CA LEU A 25 5.34 7.93 -4.26
C LEU A 25 6.44 8.10 -3.20
N GLU A 26 6.11 8.77 -2.12
CA GLU A 26 7.06 9.01 -1.03
C GLU A 26 7.43 7.72 -0.29
N VAL A 27 6.50 6.77 -0.14
CA VAL A 27 6.79 5.41 0.36
C VAL A 27 7.81 4.72 -0.55
N CYS A 28 7.62 4.78 -1.88
CA CYS A 28 8.61 4.22 -2.81
C CYS A 28 10.00 4.84 -2.61
N ARG A 29 10.08 6.16 -2.49
CA ARG A 29 11.36 6.88 -2.26
C ARG A 29 12.02 6.45 -0.95
N GLN A 30 11.25 6.35 0.14
CA GLN A 30 11.79 5.99 1.45
C GLN A 30 12.20 4.52 1.54
N LEU A 31 11.49 3.59 0.91
CA LEU A 31 11.87 2.17 0.85
C LEU A 31 13.11 1.97 -0.03
N ALA A 32 13.19 2.65 -1.17
CA ALA A 32 14.38 2.64 -2.02
C ALA A 32 15.62 3.18 -1.29
N GLY A 33 15.45 4.27 -0.51
CA GLY A 33 16.51 4.81 0.35
C GLY A 33 17.00 3.84 1.44
N ARG A 34 16.22 2.80 1.75
CA ARG A 34 16.61 1.70 2.66
C ARG A 34 17.22 0.49 1.93
N GLY A 35 17.49 0.62 0.62
CA GLY A 35 18.13 -0.41 -0.20
C GLY A 35 17.20 -1.48 -0.72
N MET A 36 15.88 -1.25 -0.71
CA MET A 36 14.91 -2.14 -1.37
C MET A 36 14.79 -1.82 -2.86
N THR A 37 14.50 -2.82 -3.68
CA THR A 37 13.96 -2.60 -5.03
C THR A 37 12.45 -2.42 -4.92
N VAL A 38 11.94 -1.30 -5.44
CA VAL A 38 10.54 -0.92 -5.28
C VAL A 38 9.84 -0.85 -6.63
N LEU A 39 8.76 -1.61 -6.80
CA LEU A 39 7.87 -1.48 -7.95
C LEU A 39 6.83 -0.40 -7.64
N LEU A 40 6.86 0.67 -8.41
CA LEU A 40 5.93 1.80 -8.35
C LEU A 40 4.70 1.47 -9.19
N GLY A 41 3.64 1.02 -8.53
CA GLY A 41 2.38 0.67 -9.16
C GLY A 41 1.60 1.91 -9.59
N SER A 42 1.29 2.01 -10.87
CA SER A 42 0.51 3.09 -11.46
C SER A 42 -0.44 2.56 -12.52
N ARG A 43 -1.72 2.93 -12.45
CA ARG A 43 -2.73 2.58 -13.46
C ARG A 43 -2.34 3.07 -14.86
N ASP A 44 -1.82 4.29 -14.94
CA ASP A 44 -1.27 4.89 -16.15
C ASP A 44 0.24 4.60 -16.22
N ALA A 45 0.64 3.78 -17.20
CA ALA A 45 2.03 3.39 -17.41
C ALA A 45 2.94 4.60 -17.70
N GLY A 46 2.47 5.55 -18.54
CA GLY A 46 3.24 6.73 -18.91
C GLY A 46 3.48 7.66 -17.71
N LYS A 47 2.48 7.83 -16.83
CA LYS A 47 2.66 8.57 -15.56
C LYS A 47 3.67 7.88 -14.66
N GLY A 48 3.57 6.56 -14.50
CA GLY A 48 4.51 5.78 -13.70
C GLY A 48 5.95 5.95 -14.17
N GLN A 49 6.20 5.84 -15.48
CA GLN A 49 7.52 6.00 -16.08
C GLN A 49 8.10 7.41 -15.85
N ARG A 50 7.30 8.47 -16.10
CA ARG A 50 7.74 9.86 -15.88
C ARG A 50 8.11 10.13 -14.43
N VAL A 51 7.32 9.61 -13.49
CA VAL A 51 7.55 9.80 -12.05
C VAL A 51 8.84 9.08 -11.62
N VAL A 52 9.05 7.85 -12.06
CA VAL A 52 10.30 7.11 -11.75
C VAL A 52 11.52 7.85 -12.31
N ALA A 53 11.45 8.34 -13.55
CA ALA A 53 12.54 9.11 -14.15
C ALA A 53 12.86 10.41 -13.36
N ALA A 54 11.85 11.03 -12.77
CA ALA A 54 12.01 12.28 -11.99
C ALA A 54 12.46 12.05 -10.53
N LEU A 55 12.37 10.82 -9.99
CA LEU A 55 12.71 10.55 -8.59
C LEU A 55 14.18 10.73 -8.24
N GLY A 56 15.10 10.64 -9.21
CA GLY A 56 16.53 10.82 -8.97
C GLY A 56 17.15 9.79 -8.01
N VAL A 57 16.45 8.72 -7.65
CA VAL A 57 16.98 7.60 -6.86
C VAL A 57 17.84 6.72 -7.75
N GLY A 58 18.86 6.05 -7.16
CA GLY A 58 19.83 5.22 -7.88
C GLY A 58 19.17 4.31 -8.92
N GLN A 59 19.85 4.10 -10.06
CA GLN A 59 19.34 3.28 -11.14
C GLN A 59 18.88 1.91 -10.60
N ASN A 60 17.66 1.48 -10.97
CA ASN A 60 17.00 0.23 -10.56
C ASN A 60 16.52 0.15 -9.09
N ALA A 61 16.60 1.20 -8.30
CA ALA A 61 16.02 1.20 -6.95
C ALA A 61 14.47 1.33 -6.99
N VAL A 62 13.92 2.10 -7.95
CA VAL A 62 12.48 2.20 -8.21
C VAL A 62 12.19 1.87 -9.67
N LEU A 63 11.28 0.95 -9.90
CA LEU A 63 10.89 0.47 -11.22
C LEU A 63 9.41 0.77 -11.48
N PRO A 64 9.03 1.30 -12.63
CA PRO A 64 7.62 1.52 -12.96
C PRO A 64 6.92 0.17 -13.17
N CYS A 65 5.72 0.02 -12.61
CA CYS A 65 4.86 -1.15 -12.80
C CYS A 65 3.45 -0.67 -13.20
N GLN A 66 3.01 -1.00 -14.43
CA GLN A 66 1.63 -0.73 -14.79
C GLN A 66 0.74 -1.65 -13.94
N LEU A 67 -0.19 -1.05 -13.19
CA LEU A 67 -1.03 -1.78 -12.24
C LEU A 67 -2.32 -1.01 -11.96
N ASP A 68 -3.43 -1.58 -12.38
CA ASP A 68 -4.78 -1.19 -11.97
C ASP A 68 -5.31 -2.26 -11.01
N VAL A 69 -5.60 -1.86 -9.78
CA VAL A 69 -6.07 -2.78 -8.73
C VAL A 69 -7.52 -3.22 -8.91
N THR A 70 -8.25 -2.60 -9.85
CA THR A 70 -9.64 -2.97 -10.21
C THR A 70 -9.71 -3.86 -11.45
N ASP A 71 -8.58 -4.12 -12.11
CA ASP A 71 -8.45 -4.99 -13.28
C ASP A 71 -7.68 -6.27 -12.91
N PRO A 72 -8.36 -7.44 -12.83
CA PRO A 72 -7.72 -8.71 -12.53
C PRO A 72 -6.55 -9.05 -13.47
N ASP A 73 -6.70 -8.81 -14.76
CA ASP A 73 -5.66 -9.10 -15.75
C ASP A 73 -4.43 -8.21 -15.53
N SER A 74 -4.63 -6.96 -15.12
CA SER A 74 -3.54 -6.05 -14.76
C SER A 74 -2.77 -6.53 -13.52
N ILE A 75 -3.49 -7.05 -12.52
CA ILE A 75 -2.89 -7.61 -11.30
C ILE A 75 -2.07 -8.87 -11.64
N GLU A 76 -2.62 -9.77 -12.47
CA GLU A 76 -1.95 -11.00 -12.89
C GLU A 76 -0.68 -10.71 -13.72
N ARG A 77 -0.73 -9.77 -14.66
CA ARG A 77 0.45 -9.32 -15.41
C ARG A 77 1.54 -8.76 -14.49
N ALA A 78 1.15 -7.95 -13.51
CA ALA A 78 2.11 -7.42 -12.53
C ALA A 78 2.72 -8.54 -11.67
N GLN A 79 1.92 -9.51 -11.24
CA GLN A 79 2.39 -10.66 -10.46
C GLN A 79 3.37 -11.52 -11.28
N ALA A 80 3.03 -11.83 -12.54
CA ALA A 80 3.88 -12.61 -13.43
C ALA A 80 5.24 -11.93 -13.65
N ARG A 81 5.24 -10.60 -13.82
CA ARG A 81 6.47 -9.80 -13.92
C ARG A 81 7.32 -9.90 -12.64
N VAL A 82 6.71 -9.71 -11.46
CA VAL A 82 7.45 -9.82 -10.17
C VAL A 82 7.99 -11.23 -9.97
N ALA A 83 7.22 -12.25 -10.36
CA ALA A 83 7.66 -13.65 -10.31
C ALA A 83 8.88 -13.91 -11.19
N ALA A 84 8.88 -13.39 -12.42
CA ALA A 84 9.96 -13.55 -13.40
C ALA A 84 11.23 -12.78 -12.99
N ASP A 85 11.08 -11.52 -12.56
CA ASP A 85 12.20 -10.62 -12.30
C ASP A 85 12.86 -10.90 -10.93
N PHE A 86 12.08 -11.32 -9.91
CA PHE A 86 12.54 -11.39 -8.51
C PHE A 86 12.25 -12.73 -7.82
N GLY A 87 11.30 -13.51 -8.29
CA GLY A 87 10.92 -14.81 -7.71
C GLY A 87 10.17 -14.72 -6.37
N ARG A 88 10.12 -13.55 -5.71
CA ARG A 88 9.46 -13.32 -4.42
C ARG A 88 8.96 -11.86 -4.31
N LEU A 89 8.11 -11.61 -3.32
CA LEU A 89 7.73 -10.28 -2.89
C LEU A 89 7.88 -10.19 -1.36
N ASP A 90 8.65 -9.22 -0.87
CA ASP A 90 8.89 -9.04 0.56
C ASP A 90 7.91 -8.05 1.19
N VAL A 91 7.49 -7.02 0.45
CA VAL A 91 6.54 -6.01 0.94
C VAL A 91 5.47 -5.70 -0.10
N LEU A 92 4.21 -5.81 0.30
CA LEU A 92 3.05 -5.33 -0.44
C LEU A 92 2.42 -4.15 0.31
N VAL A 93 2.40 -2.97 -0.31
CA VAL A 93 1.72 -1.79 0.23
C VAL A 93 0.47 -1.50 -0.61
N ASN A 94 -0.70 -1.79 -0.06
CA ASN A 94 -2.00 -1.43 -0.62
C ASN A 94 -2.30 0.02 -0.27
N ASN A 95 -1.83 0.94 -1.14
CA ASN A 95 -2.00 2.38 -0.99
C ASN A 95 -3.01 2.97 -1.97
N ALA A 96 -3.31 2.31 -3.08
CA ALA A 96 -4.32 2.78 -4.03
C ALA A 96 -5.65 3.02 -3.32
N ALA A 97 -6.21 4.21 -3.49
CA ALA A 97 -7.50 4.59 -2.94
C ALA A 97 -8.13 5.71 -3.78
N ILE A 98 -9.45 5.75 -3.76
CA ILE A 98 -10.28 6.80 -4.37
C ILE A 98 -11.31 7.30 -3.37
N LEU A 99 -11.99 8.37 -3.75
CA LEU A 99 -13.15 8.98 -3.12
C LEU A 99 -12.95 9.34 -1.64
N TYR A 100 -12.68 10.62 -1.39
CA TYR A 100 -12.87 11.21 -0.08
C TYR A 100 -14.10 12.12 -0.16
N ASP A 101 -15.27 11.52 -0.01
CA ASP A 101 -16.59 12.03 -0.32
C ASP A 101 -17.16 12.97 0.76
N THR A 102 -16.46 14.08 1.03
CA THR A 102 -16.82 15.07 2.07
C THR A 102 -18.16 15.80 1.83
N TRP A 103 -18.74 15.63 0.65
CA TRP A 103 -20.03 16.24 0.27
C TRP A 103 -21.23 15.33 0.50
N GLN A 104 -21.05 14.07 0.96
CA GLN A 104 -22.11 13.10 1.18
C GLN A 104 -22.36 12.81 2.65
N HIS A 105 -23.58 12.41 2.97
CA HIS A 105 -23.97 11.87 4.27
C HIS A 105 -24.56 10.48 4.10
N ALA A 106 -24.46 9.63 5.15
CA ALA A 106 -24.89 8.25 5.06
C ALA A 106 -26.41 8.09 4.75
N VAL A 107 -27.22 9.07 5.14
CA VAL A 107 -28.68 9.05 4.94
C VAL A 107 -29.11 9.26 3.49
N ASP A 108 -28.28 9.88 2.66
CA ASP A 108 -28.55 10.25 1.26
C ASP A 108 -27.39 9.93 0.31
N ALA A 109 -26.48 9.05 0.72
CA ALA A 109 -25.31 8.69 -0.05
C ALA A 109 -25.65 8.04 -1.40
N ASP A 110 -24.93 8.43 -2.44
CA ASP A 110 -24.95 7.73 -3.71
C ASP A 110 -24.30 6.35 -3.58
N LEU A 111 -25.12 5.30 -3.56
CA LEU A 111 -24.62 3.92 -3.43
C LEU A 111 -23.76 3.46 -4.61
N ALA A 112 -23.83 4.10 -5.78
CA ALA A 112 -22.92 3.80 -6.87
C ALA A 112 -21.49 4.24 -6.51
N GLN A 113 -21.32 5.42 -5.93
CA GLN A 113 -20.03 5.90 -5.43
C GLN A 113 -19.51 5.05 -4.26
N VAL A 114 -20.39 4.59 -3.37
CA VAL A 114 -20.01 3.66 -2.29
C VAL A 114 -19.46 2.36 -2.87
N ARG A 115 -20.11 1.79 -3.89
CA ARG A 115 -19.60 0.59 -4.58
C ARG A 115 -18.27 0.82 -5.25
N GLU A 116 -18.10 1.95 -5.95
CA GLU A 116 -16.83 2.31 -6.61
C GLU A 116 -15.67 2.43 -5.59
N ALA A 117 -15.95 3.04 -4.43
CA ALA A 117 -14.96 3.12 -3.35
C ALA A 117 -14.59 1.73 -2.81
N LEU A 118 -15.57 0.84 -2.63
CA LEU A 118 -15.32 -0.54 -2.20
C LEU A 118 -14.52 -1.33 -3.24
N GLU A 119 -14.80 -1.17 -4.53
CA GLU A 119 -14.06 -1.84 -5.61
C GLU A 119 -12.57 -1.51 -5.55
N THR A 120 -12.23 -0.23 -5.42
CA THR A 120 -10.81 0.17 -5.39
C THR A 120 -10.17 -0.08 -4.02
N ASN A 121 -10.80 0.43 -2.94
CA ASN A 121 -10.15 0.55 -1.64
C ASN A 121 -10.15 -0.77 -0.84
N LEU A 122 -11.12 -1.66 -1.12
CA LEU A 122 -11.26 -2.95 -0.45
C LEU A 122 -10.96 -4.12 -1.40
N PHE A 123 -11.77 -4.31 -2.45
CA PHE A 123 -11.64 -5.47 -3.32
C PHE A 123 -10.34 -5.45 -4.11
N GLY A 124 -9.87 -4.27 -4.55
CA GLY A 124 -8.56 -4.10 -5.15
C GLY A 124 -7.43 -4.54 -4.22
N ALA A 125 -7.44 -4.07 -2.96
CA ALA A 125 -6.44 -4.48 -1.96
C ALA A 125 -6.50 -5.98 -1.66
N TRP A 126 -7.70 -6.55 -1.57
CA TRP A 126 -7.90 -7.99 -1.34
C TRP A 126 -7.40 -8.82 -2.51
N SER A 127 -7.74 -8.43 -3.74
CA SER A 127 -7.25 -9.09 -4.96
C SER A 127 -5.73 -9.05 -5.06
N MET A 128 -5.10 -7.92 -4.71
CA MET A 128 -3.65 -7.80 -4.62
C MET A 128 -3.05 -8.84 -3.65
N VAL A 129 -3.59 -8.95 -2.44
CA VAL A 129 -3.08 -9.94 -1.47
C VAL A 129 -3.25 -11.37 -2.01
N ARG A 130 -4.43 -11.72 -2.53
CA ARG A 130 -4.71 -13.06 -3.07
C ARG A 130 -3.76 -13.43 -4.20
N THR A 131 -3.57 -12.55 -5.16
CA THR A 131 -2.73 -12.83 -6.35
C THR A 131 -1.24 -12.86 -6.00
N PHE A 132 -0.79 -12.00 -5.09
CA PHE A 132 0.62 -11.96 -4.68
C PHE A 132 0.99 -12.90 -3.54
N LEU A 133 0.04 -13.57 -2.89
CA LEU A 133 0.28 -14.50 -1.77
C LEU A 133 1.34 -15.57 -2.08
N PRO A 134 1.38 -16.22 -3.26
CA PRO A 134 2.43 -17.18 -3.57
C PRO A 134 3.84 -16.58 -3.56
N LEU A 135 4.00 -15.31 -3.92
CA LEU A 135 5.29 -14.60 -3.89
C LEU A 135 5.63 -14.11 -2.49
N LEU A 136 4.65 -13.68 -1.70
CA LEU A 136 4.82 -13.33 -0.28
C LEU A 136 5.27 -14.56 0.52
N ARG A 137 4.73 -15.74 0.25
CA ARG A 137 5.13 -17.01 0.87
C ARG A 137 6.59 -17.41 0.59
N ARG A 138 7.18 -16.91 -0.49
CA ARG A 138 8.60 -17.15 -0.81
C ARG A 138 9.53 -16.19 -0.08
N SER A 139 9.01 -15.16 0.54
CA SER A 139 9.78 -14.25 1.38
C SER A 139 9.99 -14.82 2.78
N ARG A 140 11.17 -14.55 3.36
CA ARG A 140 11.42 -14.81 4.78
C ARG A 140 10.93 -13.69 5.69
N HIS A 141 10.60 -12.53 5.09
CA HIS A 141 10.26 -11.28 5.78
C HIS A 141 9.05 -10.61 5.14
N ALA A 142 7.96 -11.37 4.91
CA ALA A 142 6.79 -10.86 4.20
C ALA A 142 5.97 -9.87 5.05
N ARG A 143 5.64 -8.71 4.46
CA ARG A 143 4.82 -7.65 5.06
C ARG A 143 3.72 -7.22 4.10
N VAL A 144 2.49 -7.17 4.58
CA VAL A 144 1.36 -6.55 3.90
C VAL A 144 0.94 -5.33 4.71
N VAL A 145 0.96 -4.17 4.10
CA VAL A 145 0.55 -2.90 4.71
C VAL A 145 -0.65 -2.35 3.96
N ASN A 146 -1.79 -2.28 4.64
CA ASN A 146 -3.00 -1.68 4.12
C ASN A 146 -3.06 -0.22 4.59
N VAL A 147 -2.95 0.73 3.64
CA VAL A 147 -3.08 2.16 3.96
C VAL A 147 -4.56 2.48 4.20
N SER A 148 -4.89 2.57 5.47
CA SER A 148 -6.23 2.86 5.99
C SER A 148 -6.35 4.33 6.43
N SER A 149 -7.33 4.62 7.26
CA SER A 149 -7.62 5.95 7.80
C SER A 149 -8.34 5.83 9.14
N GLU A 150 -8.19 6.83 10.01
CA GLU A 150 -9.06 6.99 11.19
C GLU A 150 -10.55 7.06 10.82
N ALA A 151 -10.88 7.54 9.63
CA ALA A 151 -12.26 7.50 9.14
C ALA A 151 -12.84 6.08 9.06
N GLY A 152 -11.99 5.04 9.03
CA GLY A 152 -12.39 3.64 9.10
C GLY A 152 -12.39 3.04 10.52
N SER A 153 -12.10 3.83 11.57
CA SER A 153 -12.16 3.38 12.96
C SER A 153 -13.60 3.42 13.46
N LEU A 154 -14.19 2.29 13.80
CA LEU A 154 -15.53 2.22 14.38
C LEU A 154 -15.60 2.90 15.75
N ALA A 155 -14.49 2.95 16.49
CA ALA A 155 -14.42 3.59 17.81
C ALA A 155 -14.56 5.12 17.74
N THR A 156 -14.20 5.74 16.60
CA THR A 156 -14.23 7.21 16.43
C THR A 156 -15.08 7.66 15.24
N MET A 157 -15.77 6.72 14.58
CA MET A 157 -16.55 7.00 13.37
C MET A 157 -17.70 7.95 13.66
N GLY A 158 -17.76 9.05 12.92
CA GLY A 158 -18.85 10.01 12.91
C GLY A 158 -19.65 9.95 11.62
N GLY A 159 -20.53 10.94 11.40
CA GLY A 159 -21.18 11.15 10.11
C GLY A 159 -20.24 11.73 9.05
N GLY A 160 -20.65 11.64 7.79
CA GLY A 160 -19.88 12.14 6.63
C GLY A 160 -18.93 11.11 6.02
N THR A 161 -18.47 11.39 4.80
CA THR A 161 -17.59 10.51 4.01
C THR A 161 -17.99 9.03 3.97
N PRO A 162 -19.29 8.70 3.70
CA PRO A 162 -19.79 7.34 3.86
C PRO A 162 -19.07 6.31 2.97
N ALA A 163 -18.80 6.65 1.70
CA ALA A 163 -18.12 5.76 0.78
C ALA A 163 -16.68 5.47 1.25
N TYR A 164 -15.95 6.50 1.61
CA TYR A 164 -14.58 6.37 2.07
C TYR A 164 -14.50 5.64 3.42
N SER A 165 -15.27 6.10 4.42
CA SER A 165 -15.26 5.54 5.78
C SER A 165 -15.61 4.06 5.80
N LEU A 166 -16.70 3.66 5.10
CA LEU A 166 -17.07 2.24 4.99
C LEU A 166 -15.99 1.41 4.30
N SER A 167 -15.38 1.92 3.22
CA SER A 167 -14.32 1.20 2.54
C SER A 167 -13.08 0.99 3.44
N LYS A 168 -12.73 1.98 4.26
CA LYS A 168 -11.59 1.88 5.19
C LYS A 168 -11.90 1.02 6.41
N ALA A 169 -13.13 1.02 6.92
CA ALA A 169 -13.59 0.10 7.97
C ALA A 169 -13.56 -1.36 7.47
N ALA A 170 -14.04 -1.60 6.26
CA ALA A 170 -13.98 -2.92 5.65
C ALA A 170 -12.53 -3.39 5.40
N LEU A 171 -11.64 -2.48 4.97
CA LEU A 171 -10.19 -2.77 4.83
C LEU A 171 -9.54 -3.09 6.18
N ASN A 172 -9.96 -2.43 7.27
CA ASN A 172 -9.53 -2.71 8.63
C ASN A 172 -9.97 -4.14 9.05
N ALA A 173 -11.22 -4.52 8.79
CA ALA A 173 -11.71 -5.87 9.05
C ALA A 173 -10.92 -6.93 8.25
N LEU A 174 -10.71 -6.70 6.95
CA LEU A 174 -9.91 -7.57 6.09
C LEU A 174 -8.48 -7.73 6.63
N THR A 175 -7.86 -6.64 7.12
CA THR A 175 -6.52 -6.67 7.71
C THR A 175 -6.46 -7.65 8.89
N ARG A 176 -7.45 -7.64 9.77
CA ARG A 176 -7.53 -8.56 10.92
C ARG A 176 -7.69 -10.00 10.50
N MET A 177 -8.57 -10.26 9.51
CA MET A 177 -8.80 -11.61 8.97
C MET A 177 -7.52 -12.18 8.37
N LEU A 178 -6.88 -11.43 7.46
CA LEU A 178 -5.63 -11.85 6.81
C LEU A 178 -4.50 -12.05 7.82
N ALA A 179 -4.37 -11.18 8.82
CA ALA A 179 -3.37 -11.33 9.87
C ALA A 179 -3.56 -12.60 10.69
N ALA A 180 -4.80 -12.98 11.00
CA ALA A 180 -5.11 -14.21 11.73
C ALA A 180 -4.78 -15.45 10.89
N GLU A 181 -5.21 -15.47 9.62
CA GLU A 181 -5.02 -16.59 8.71
C GLU A 181 -3.55 -16.81 8.33
N LEU A 182 -2.77 -15.74 8.15
CA LEU A 182 -1.38 -15.77 7.69
C LEU A 182 -0.35 -15.80 8.83
N ARG A 183 -0.79 -15.80 10.09
CA ARG A 183 0.10 -15.79 11.27
C ARG A 183 1.07 -16.98 11.29
N SER A 184 0.59 -18.18 10.98
CA SER A 184 1.43 -19.40 10.95
C SER A 184 2.48 -19.36 9.83
N GLU A 185 2.24 -18.57 8.80
CA GLU A 185 3.15 -18.37 7.67
C GLU A 185 4.15 -17.22 7.91
N ARG A 186 4.09 -16.56 9.08
CA ARG A 186 4.93 -15.41 9.48
C ARG A 186 4.81 -14.21 8.54
N ILE A 187 3.68 -14.05 7.87
CA ILE A 187 3.37 -12.87 7.07
C ILE A 187 2.70 -11.86 7.99
N LEU A 188 3.34 -10.72 8.22
CA LEU A 188 2.76 -9.65 9.03
C LEU A 188 1.81 -8.81 8.18
N VAL A 189 0.59 -8.62 8.67
CA VAL A 189 -0.45 -7.83 7.98
C VAL A 189 -0.96 -6.76 8.92
N ASN A 190 -0.79 -5.48 8.58
CA ASN A 190 -1.21 -4.37 9.42
C ASN A 190 -1.91 -3.27 8.61
N ALA A 191 -2.84 -2.57 9.26
CA ALA A 191 -3.44 -1.35 8.77
C ALA A 191 -2.66 -0.13 9.31
N VAL A 192 -2.49 0.88 8.47
CA VAL A 192 -1.80 2.13 8.84
C VAL A 192 -2.64 3.33 8.45
N CYS A 193 -2.89 4.23 9.40
CA CYS A 193 -3.39 5.56 9.12
C CYS A 193 -2.20 6.53 8.98
N PRO A 194 -1.99 7.14 7.80
CA PRO A 194 -0.90 8.11 7.62
C PRO A 194 -1.18 9.46 8.30
N GLY A 195 -2.36 9.64 8.93
CA GLY A 195 -2.87 10.93 9.39
C GLY A 195 -3.48 11.76 8.28
N TRP A 196 -3.86 12.99 8.58
CA TRP A 196 -4.27 13.94 7.56
C TRP A 196 -3.03 14.52 6.87
N VAL A 197 -2.84 14.18 5.61
CA VAL A 197 -1.61 14.46 4.85
C VAL A 197 -1.93 15.43 3.71
N ALA A 198 -1.05 16.42 3.49
CA ALA A 198 -1.16 17.40 2.42
C ALA A 198 -0.90 16.76 1.05
N THR A 199 -1.95 16.22 0.44
CA THR A 199 -1.97 15.55 -0.86
C THR A 199 -3.13 16.08 -1.70
N ASP A 200 -3.21 15.69 -2.98
CA ASP A 200 -4.37 16.04 -3.82
C ASP A 200 -5.71 15.55 -3.22
N MET A 201 -5.70 14.42 -2.50
CA MET A 201 -6.89 13.88 -1.84
C MET A 201 -7.17 14.59 -0.50
N GLY A 202 -6.14 14.87 0.30
CA GLY A 202 -6.28 15.46 1.64
C GLY A 202 -6.39 16.97 1.63
N GLY A 203 -6.12 17.63 0.50
CA GLY A 203 -6.12 19.10 0.40
C GLY A 203 -4.92 19.76 1.09
N LYS A 204 -5.00 21.09 1.25
CA LYS A 204 -3.96 21.90 1.89
C LYS A 204 -4.16 21.91 3.42
N GLY A 205 -3.07 21.87 4.18
CA GLY A 205 -3.10 22.03 5.65
C GLY A 205 -2.86 20.74 6.44
N GLY A 206 -2.74 19.57 5.78
CA GLY A 206 -2.32 18.33 6.43
C GLY A 206 -0.82 18.31 6.76
N ARG A 207 -0.37 17.28 7.47
CA ARG A 207 1.06 17.04 7.77
C ARG A 207 1.87 16.82 6.47
N PRO A 208 3.19 17.01 6.49
CA PRO A 208 4.04 16.73 5.35
C PRO A 208 3.89 15.30 4.83
N VAL A 209 3.94 15.13 3.50
CA VAL A 209 3.81 13.81 2.86
C VAL A 209 4.87 12.83 3.37
N ALA A 210 6.08 13.31 3.63
CA ALA A 210 7.19 12.51 4.15
C ALA A 210 6.88 11.87 5.51
N GLU A 211 6.17 12.57 6.40
CA GLU A 211 5.78 12.06 7.71
C GLU A 211 4.65 11.02 7.59
N GLY A 212 3.64 11.28 6.74
CA GLY A 212 2.59 10.31 6.48
C GLY A 212 3.13 9.00 5.88
N ALA A 213 4.06 9.13 4.94
CA ALA A 213 4.74 7.98 4.34
C ALA A 213 5.62 7.21 5.34
N ALA A 214 6.29 7.91 6.27
CA ALA A 214 7.11 7.28 7.30
C ALA A 214 6.31 6.31 8.18
N SER A 215 5.03 6.62 8.47
CA SER A 215 4.12 5.71 9.19
C SER A 215 3.90 4.39 8.42
N VAL A 216 3.72 4.47 7.10
CA VAL A 216 3.55 3.30 6.22
C VAL A 216 4.85 2.50 6.13
N VAL A 217 5.97 3.19 5.96
CA VAL A 217 7.31 2.58 5.88
C VAL A 217 7.68 1.87 7.18
N TRP A 218 7.31 2.41 8.35
CA TRP A 218 7.47 1.73 9.64
C TRP A 218 6.85 0.33 9.60
N ALA A 219 5.59 0.21 9.19
CA ALA A 219 4.92 -1.08 9.11
C ALA A 219 5.51 -2.02 8.04
N ALA A 220 5.99 -1.44 6.93
CA ALA A 220 6.64 -2.18 5.84
C ALA A 220 8.03 -2.73 6.22
N THR A 221 8.66 -2.20 7.27
CA THR A 221 10.00 -2.58 7.72
C THR A 221 10.05 -3.13 9.14
N LEU A 222 8.91 -3.60 9.65
CA LEU A 222 8.83 -4.27 10.96
C LEU A 222 9.78 -5.47 11.04
N PRO A 223 10.39 -5.76 12.19
CA PRO A 223 11.11 -7.01 12.43
C PRO A 223 10.14 -8.21 12.38
N ASP A 224 10.67 -9.44 12.28
CA ASP A 224 9.86 -10.65 12.11
C ASP A 224 8.98 -10.99 13.31
N ASP A 225 9.36 -10.54 14.48
CA ASP A 225 8.60 -10.60 15.74
C ASP A 225 7.70 -9.38 15.98
N GLY A 226 7.59 -8.51 14.97
CA GLY A 226 6.77 -7.32 15.02
C GLY A 226 5.26 -7.62 15.11
N PRO A 227 4.45 -6.58 15.37
CA PRO A 227 3.00 -6.73 15.48
C PRO A 227 2.37 -7.17 14.15
N THR A 228 1.29 -7.95 14.24
CA THR A 228 0.42 -8.30 13.12
C THR A 228 -1.05 -8.21 13.55
N GLY A 229 -1.91 -7.78 12.63
CA GLY A 229 -3.34 -7.60 12.90
C GLY A 229 -3.65 -6.34 13.70
N GLY A 230 -2.76 -5.35 13.68
CA GLY A 230 -2.95 -4.07 14.35
C GLY A 230 -3.29 -2.94 13.38
N PHE A 231 -3.82 -1.85 13.96
CA PHE A 231 -4.06 -0.57 13.30
C PHE A 231 -3.17 0.49 13.94
N PHE A 232 -2.37 1.20 13.14
CA PHE A 232 -1.30 2.05 13.67
C PHE A 232 -1.25 3.42 12.99
N ARG A 233 -0.75 4.42 13.74
CA ARG A 233 -0.21 5.69 13.23
C ARG A 233 1.10 5.97 13.93
N ASP A 234 2.15 6.30 13.16
CA ASP A 234 3.48 6.65 13.67
C ASP A 234 4.03 5.60 14.66
N GLY A 235 3.79 4.31 14.36
CA GLY A 235 4.19 3.20 15.21
C GLY A 235 3.34 3.00 16.47
N ARG A 236 2.31 3.81 16.70
CA ARG A 236 1.42 3.73 17.88
C ARG A 236 0.09 3.09 17.50
N PRO A 237 -0.46 2.19 18.33
CA PRO A 237 -1.76 1.61 18.10
C PRO A 237 -2.88 2.66 18.04
N LEU A 238 -3.81 2.45 17.14
CA LEU A 238 -5.09 3.15 17.07
C LEU A 238 -6.22 2.18 17.43
N ALA A 239 -7.32 2.73 17.93
CA ALA A 239 -8.57 1.97 18.09
C ALA A 239 -9.16 1.63 16.70
N TRP A 240 -9.79 0.45 16.62
CA TRP A 240 -10.46 -0.03 15.40
C TRP A 240 -11.76 0.69 15.13
#